data_1270b8848302696adffcdaa04f99bd66
#
_entry.id   1270b8848302696adffcdaa04f99bd66
#
_cell.length_a   1.000
_cell.length_b   1.000
_cell.length_c   1.000
_cell.angle_alpha   90.00
_cell.angle_beta   90.00
_cell.angle_gamma   90.00
#
_symmetry.space_group_name_H-M   'P 1'
#
loop_
_entity.id
_entity.type
_entity.pdbx_description
1 polymer ?
#
loop_
_entity_poly.entity_id
_entity_poly.type
_entity_poly.pdbx_seq_one_letter_code
_entity_poly.pdbx_strand_id
1 'polypeptide(L)'
;GTYHKQKLVPFGEYVPFERWLRGVIDFFDLPMSQFVPGPEIQGALVAGDLAIAPFICYEIVYPDFVQRHAADADVLVTISNDTWFGQSIGPWQHFQMARFRAAELGRDLIRGTNDGVSALITADGAISVTASQFSESVITGSIQPRSGHTPFGTTGSLPVWVFALITLVLGRDRS
;
A
#
# COMPACT_ATOMS: atom_id res chain seq x y z
N GLY A 1 6.08 15.56 11.45
CA GLY A 1 5.30 15.70 10.23
C GLY A 1 3.94 15.01 10.35
N THR A 2 3.06 15.23 9.40
CA THR A 2 1.74 14.61 9.30
C THR A 2 1.57 14.08 7.88
N TYR A 3 0.99 12.90 7.75
CA TYR A 3 0.64 12.31 6.47
C TYR A 3 -0.89 12.10 6.40
N HIS A 4 -1.48 12.44 5.29
CA HIS A 4 -2.91 12.29 5.03
C HIS A 4 -3.11 11.25 3.93
N LYS A 5 -4.02 10.32 4.16
CA LYS A 5 -4.36 9.27 3.19
C LYS A 5 -4.79 9.86 1.84
N GLN A 6 -4.23 9.35 0.74
CA GLN A 6 -4.52 9.82 -0.62
C GLN A 6 -5.39 8.83 -1.41
N LYS A 7 -5.12 7.52 -1.27
CA LYS A 7 -5.86 6.47 -1.98
C LYS A 7 -6.97 5.92 -1.11
N LEU A 8 -8.16 6.45 -1.32
CA LEU A 8 -9.36 6.01 -0.61
C LEU A 8 -9.89 4.68 -1.16
N VAL A 9 -10.54 3.92 -0.29
CA VAL A 9 -11.16 2.63 -0.64
C VAL A 9 -12.48 2.88 -1.38
N PRO A 10 -12.61 2.42 -2.64
CA PRO A 10 -13.88 2.51 -3.36
C PRO A 10 -15.00 1.77 -2.61
N PHE A 11 -16.18 2.36 -2.56
CA PHE A 11 -17.37 1.87 -1.85
C PHE A 11 -17.24 1.72 -0.33
N GLY A 12 -16.07 1.98 0.24
CA GLY A 12 -15.85 2.01 1.69
C GLY A 12 -15.64 3.42 2.21
N GLU A 13 -14.77 4.19 1.56
CA GLU A 13 -14.42 5.55 1.97
C GLU A 13 -14.92 6.62 1.00
N TYR A 14 -15.23 6.25 -0.25
CA TYR A 14 -15.92 7.09 -1.21
C TYR A 14 -16.76 6.26 -2.17
N VAL A 15 -17.76 6.87 -2.80
CA VAL A 15 -18.60 6.22 -3.82
C VAL A 15 -18.13 6.67 -5.20
N PRO A 16 -17.59 5.76 -6.03
CA PRO A 16 -17.28 6.08 -7.42
C PRO A 16 -18.56 6.49 -8.16
N PHE A 17 -18.46 7.54 -8.98
CA PHE A 17 -19.62 8.05 -9.73
C PHE A 17 -20.81 8.50 -8.88
N GLU A 18 -20.57 8.98 -7.66
CA GLU A 18 -21.56 9.37 -6.68
C GLU A 18 -22.74 10.17 -7.28
N ARG A 19 -22.43 11.13 -8.17
CA ARG A 19 -23.48 11.96 -8.82
C ARG A 19 -24.49 11.16 -9.63
N TRP A 20 -24.14 9.98 -10.11
CA TRP A 20 -24.97 9.12 -10.94
C TRP A 20 -25.68 8.03 -10.11
N LEU A 21 -25.08 7.66 -9.00
CA LEU A 21 -25.55 6.57 -8.13
C LEU A 21 -26.39 7.07 -6.96
N ARG A 22 -26.28 8.35 -6.55
CA ARG A 22 -27.16 8.95 -5.55
C ARG A 22 -28.61 8.91 -6.02
N GLY A 23 -29.45 8.32 -5.19
CA GLY A 23 -30.89 8.18 -5.46
C GLY A 23 -31.29 6.96 -6.28
N VAL A 24 -30.32 6.15 -6.76
CA VAL A 24 -30.64 4.87 -7.41
C VAL A 24 -30.53 3.69 -6.46
N ILE A 25 -29.70 3.80 -5.43
CA ILE A 25 -29.49 2.73 -4.45
C ILE A 25 -29.36 3.36 -3.06
N ASP A 26 -30.36 3.18 -2.21
CA ASP A 26 -30.39 3.63 -0.79
C ASP A 26 -29.19 3.09 0.03
N PHE A 27 -28.57 2.01 -0.43
CA PHE A 27 -27.37 1.41 0.17
C PHE A 27 -26.14 2.32 0.14
N PHE A 28 -26.07 3.30 -0.79
CA PHE A 28 -24.92 4.20 -0.92
C PHE A 28 -25.03 5.49 -0.10
N ASP A 29 -26.13 5.70 0.62
CA ASP A 29 -26.26 6.79 1.58
C ASP A 29 -25.56 6.51 2.93
N LEU A 30 -24.46 5.72 2.91
CA LEU A 30 -23.67 5.45 4.09
C LEU A 30 -22.94 6.72 4.55
N PRO A 31 -23.00 7.07 5.86
CA PRO A 31 -22.34 8.27 6.37
C PRO A 31 -20.80 8.25 6.25
N MET A 32 -20.21 7.13 5.84
CA MET A 32 -18.78 6.92 5.67
C MET A 32 -18.24 7.33 4.28
N SER A 33 -19.10 7.76 3.36
CA SER A 33 -18.72 8.05 1.97
C SER A 33 -18.19 9.48 1.71
N GLN A 34 -17.75 10.20 2.74
CA GLN A 34 -17.33 11.60 2.63
C GLN A 34 -15.88 11.85 3.05
N PHE A 35 -15.01 10.84 2.97
CA PHE A 35 -13.59 11.07 3.20
C PHE A 35 -13.01 11.91 2.08
N VAL A 36 -12.19 12.89 2.47
CA VAL A 36 -11.47 13.74 1.53
C VAL A 36 -10.02 13.23 1.42
N PRO A 37 -9.53 12.95 0.21
CA PRO A 37 -8.15 12.54 0.05
C PRO A 37 -7.19 13.65 0.45
N GLY A 38 -6.04 13.27 1.00
CA GLY A 38 -4.94 14.18 1.31
C GLY A 38 -4.34 14.81 0.06
N PRO A 39 -3.46 15.81 0.24
CA PRO A 39 -2.76 16.47 -0.87
C PRO A 39 -1.96 15.46 -1.69
N GLU A 40 -1.86 15.69 -3.00
CA GLU A 40 -1.17 14.78 -3.92
C GLU A 40 0.33 14.67 -3.64
N ILE A 41 0.96 15.75 -3.20
CA ILE A 41 2.38 15.80 -2.87
C ILE A 41 2.53 15.87 -1.36
N GLN A 42 3.10 14.82 -0.78
CA GLN A 42 3.47 14.75 0.63
C GLN A 42 4.85 14.13 0.73
N GLY A 43 5.71 14.77 1.51
CA GLY A 43 7.07 14.28 1.74
C GLY A 43 7.11 13.11 2.73
N ALA A 44 8.27 12.46 2.81
CA ALA A 44 8.55 11.48 3.85
C ALA A 44 8.43 12.11 5.25
N LEU A 45 8.02 11.32 6.23
CA LEU A 45 8.11 11.68 7.63
C LEU A 45 9.55 11.51 8.10
N VAL A 46 10.01 12.37 8.99
CA VAL A 46 11.38 12.33 9.52
C VAL A 46 11.34 12.01 11.00
N ALA A 47 12.10 10.98 11.40
CA ALA A 47 12.31 10.60 12.80
C ALA A 47 13.82 10.47 13.06
N GLY A 48 14.42 11.49 13.68
CA GLY A 48 15.87 11.62 13.73
C GLY A 48 16.45 11.80 12.34
N ASP A 49 17.38 10.94 11.95
CA ASP A 49 17.99 10.91 10.61
C ASP A 49 17.26 9.96 9.66
N LEU A 50 16.17 9.35 10.07
CA LEU A 50 15.43 8.34 9.31
C LEU A 50 14.30 8.97 8.49
N ALA A 51 14.31 8.79 7.20
CA ALA A 51 13.24 9.16 6.30
C ALA A 51 12.24 7.98 6.14
N ILE A 52 10.98 8.21 6.48
CA ILE A 52 9.93 7.19 6.54
C ILE A 52 8.87 7.50 5.49
N ALA A 53 8.58 6.56 4.62
CA ALA A 53 7.40 6.62 3.74
C ALA A 53 6.20 5.96 4.43
N PRO A 54 5.20 6.73 4.87
CA PRO A 54 4.00 6.20 5.47
C PRO A 54 2.96 5.84 4.40
N PHE A 55 2.20 4.76 4.66
CA PHE A 55 1.06 4.34 3.85
C PHE A 55 -0.10 3.94 4.76
N ILE A 56 -1.30 4.37 4.42
CA ILE A 56 -2.49 4.08 5.21
C ILE A 56 -3.36 3.06 4.47
N CYS A 57 -3.44 1.85 5.03
CA CYS A 57 -4.35 0.79 4.62
C CYS A 57 -4.22 0.46 3.11
N TYR A 58 -5.26 0.75 2.33
CA TYR A 58 -5.40 0.43 0.92
C TYR A 58 -4.29 1.03 0.03
N GLU A 59 -3.57 2.04 0.47
CA GLU A 59 -2.48 2.67 -0.29
C GLU A 59 -1.36 1.70 -0.65
N ILE A 60 -1.06 0.74 0.23
CA ILE A 60 0.00 -0.25 0.01
C ILE A 60 -0.29 -1.19 -1.17
N VAL A 61 -1.54 -1.25 -1.63
CA VAL A 61 -1.97 -2.07 -2.75
C VAL A 61 -1.45 -1.54 -4.09
N TYR A 62 -1.22 -0.23 -4.19
CA TYR A 62 -0.85 0.46 -5.44
C TYR A 62 0.67 0.54 -5.63
N PRO A 63 1.29 -0.33 -6.46
CA PRO A 63 2.75 -0.40 -6.58
C PRO A 63 3.39 0.91 -7.05
N ASP A 64 2.88 1.52 -8.11
CA ASP A 64 3.45 2.76 -8.65
C ASP A 64 3.20 3.98 -7.75
N PHE A 65 2.13 3.95 -6.94
CA PHE A 65 1.91 4.96 -5.92
C PHE A 65 2.96 4.85 -4.81
N VAL A 66 3.15 3.63 -4.28
CA VAL A 66 4.15 3.37 -3.24
C VAL A 66 5.55 3.68 -3.75
N GLN A 67 5.88 3.28 -4.98
CA GLN A 67 7.17 3.56 -5.61
C GLN A 67 7.49 5.06 -5.64
N ARG A 68 6.55 5.90 -6.07
CA ARG A 68 6.78 7.36 -6.14
C ARG A 68 6.92 8.00 -4.76
N HIS A 69 6.10 7.57 -3.78
CA HIS A 69 6.10 8.16 -2.45
C HIS A 69 7.24 7.68 -1.56
N ALA A 70 7.85 6.55 -1.90
CA ALA A 70 8.98 5.98 -1.16
C ALA A 70 10.34 6.28 -1.82
N ALA A 71 10.40 7.10 -2.86
CA ALA A 71 11.62 7.33 -3.64
C ALA A 71 12.80 7.74 -2.76
N ASP A 72 12.59 8.65 -1.82
CA ASP A 72 13.61 9.20 -0.93
C ASP A 72 13.52 8.66 0.51
N ALA A 73 12.79 7.57 0.74
CA ALA A 73 12.62 7.00 2.06
C ALA A 73 13.63 5.89 2.34
N ASP A 74 14.03 5.77 3.60
CA ASP A 74 14.91 4.71 4.09
C ASP A 74 14.13 3.45 4.50
N VAL A 75 12.87 3.65 4.95
CA VAL A 75 12.00 2.63 5.52
C VAL A 75 10.56 2.90 5.11
N LEU A 76 9.77 1.83 4.93
CA LEU A 76 8.34 1.90 4.71
C LEU A 76 7.58 1.63 6.01
N VAL A 77 6.49 2.35 6.23
CA VAL A 77 5.56 2.09 7.33
C VAL A 77 4.16 2.00 6.77
N THR A 78 3.42 0.96 7.10
CA THR A 78 1.99 0.87 6.77
C THR A 78 1.17 0.57 8.01
N ILE A 79 0.09 1.32 8.18
CA ILE A 79 -0.91 1.09 9.21
C ILE A 79 -2.25 0.78 8.55
N SER A 80 -2.97 -0.20 9.06
CA SER A 80 -4.22 -0.66 8.44
C SER A 80 -5.25 -1.09 9.46
N ASN A 81 -6.51 -0.83 9.14
CA ASN A 81 -7.63 -1.45 9.81
C ASN A 81 -8.15 -2.61 8.94
N ASP A 82 -7.69 -3.82 9.22
CA ASP A 82 -8.05 -5.03 8.49
C ASP A 82 -9.32 -5.71 9.04
N THR A 83 -9.96 -5.13 10.06
CA THR A 83 -11.22 -5.62 10.67
C THR A 83 -12.34 -5.83 9.64
N TRP A 84 -12.36 -5.01 8.58
CA TRP A 84 -13.28 -5.11 7.44
C TRP A 84 -13.30 -6.49 6.75
N PHE A 85 -12.15 -7.18 6.76
CA PHE A 85 -11.99 -8.47 6.10
C PHE A 85 -12.41 -9.65 6.98
N GLY A 86 -12.56 -9.45 8.31
CA GLY A 86 -12.88 -10.51 9.26
C GLY A 86 -11.87 -11.66 9.15
N GLN A 87 -12.39 -12.89 9.23
CA GLN A 87 -11.59 -14.12 9.14
C GLN A 87 -11.38 -14.62 7.70
N SER A 88 -11.60 -13.76 6.69
CA SER A 88 -11.37 -14.12 5.30
C SER A 88 -9.88 -14.20 4.94
N ILE A 89 -9.59 -14.55 3.68
CA ILE A 89 -8.22 -14.50 3.11
C ILE A 89 -7.72 -13.05 2.92
N GLY A 90 -8.59 -12.05 3.01
CA GLY A 90 -8.28 -10.64 2.74
C GLY A 90 -7.07 -10.08 3.48
N PRO A 91 -6.97 -10.23 4.82
CA PRO A 91 -5.81 -9.76 5.59
C PRO A 91 -4.50 -10.36 5.11
N TRP A 92 -4.49 -11.63 4.72
CA TRP A 92 -3.30 -12.33 4.22
C TRP A 92 -2.89 -11.85 2.82
N GLN A 93 -3.86 -11.58 1.94
CA GLN A 93 -3.60 -10.99 0.63
C GLN A 93 -3.06 -9.56 0.78
N HIS A 94 -3.66 -8.75 1.65
CA HIS A 94 -3.20 -7.41 1.95
C HIS A 94 -1.78 -7.41 2.56
N PHE A 95 -1.49 -8.36 3.45
CA PHE A 95 -0.16 -8.59 3.99
C PHE A 95 0.84 -8.99 2.90
N GLN A 96 0.46 -9.91 2.00
CA GLN A 96 1.32 -10.32 0.89
C GLN A 96 1.66 -9.15 -0.04
N MET A 97 0.70 -8.24 -0.31
CA MET A 97 0.96 -7.02 -1.08
C MET A 97 2.00 -6.12 -0.40
N ALA A 98 1.91 -5.96 0.93
CA ALA A 98 2.91 -5.21 1.68
C ALA A 98 4.32 -5.83 1.58
N ARG A 99 4.43 -7.16 1.61
CA ARG A 99 5.70 -7.87 1.41
C ARG A 99 6.30 -7.62 0.02
N PHE A 100 5.45 -7.58 -1.02
CA PHE A 100 5.91 -7.22 -2.37
C PHE A 100 6.43 -5.79 -2.41
N ARG A 101 5.79 -4.82 -1.75
CA ARG A 101 6.29 -3.44 -1.69
C ARG A 101 7.69 -3.36 -1.08
N ALA A 102 7.94 -4.10 0.01
CA ALA A 102 9.27 -4.17 0.60
C ALA A 102 10.33 -4.69 -0.40
N ALA A 103 10.04 -5.80 -1.07
CA ALA A 103 10.94 -6.42 -2.04
C ALA A 103 11.14 -5.57 -3.30
N GLU A 104 10.06 -5.01 -3.85
CA GLU A 104 10.11 -4.15 -5.04
C GLU A 104 10.97 -2.91 -4.85
N LEU A 105 10.94 -2.33 -3.65
CA LEU A 105 11.68 -1.10 -3.34
C LEU A 105 13.01 -1.35 -2.63
N GLY A 106 13.28 -2.60 -2.21
CA GLY A 106 14.47 -2.92 -1.43
C GLY A 106 14.52 -2.17 -0.10
N ARG A 107 13.37 -2.03 0.58
CA ARG A 107 13.21 -1.33 1.86
C ARG A 107 12.59 -2.24 2.90
N ASP A 108 13.11 -2.15 4.12
CA ASP A 108 12.43 -2.77 5.25
C ASP A 108 11.08 -2.10 5.47
N LEU A 109 10.06 -2.88 5.91
CA LEU A 109 8.70 -2.40 6.09
C LEU A 109 8.18 -2.78 7.47
N ILE A 110 7.66 -1.78 8.18
CA ILE A 110 6.95 -1.94 9.45
C ILE A 110 5.45 -1.92 9.15
N ARG A 111 4.75 -2.99 9.53
CA ARG A 111 3.31 -3.10 9.37
C ARG A 111 2.60 -3.23 10.71
N GLY A 112 1.69 -2.30 11.00
CA GLY A 112 0.76 -2.35 12.13
C GLY A 112 -0.68 -2.47 11.66
N THR A 113 -1.47 -3.38 12.26
CA THR A 113 -2.85 -3.60 11.86
C THR A 113 -3.77 -3.87 13.03
N ASN A 114 -5.05 -3.49 12.89
CA ASN A 114 -6.13 -4.03 13.71
C ASN A 114 -6.62 -5.33 13.06
N ASP A 115 -6.69 -6.41 13.83
CA ASP A 115 -7.20 -7.74 13.44
C ASP A 115 -6.48 -8.40 12.24
N GLY A 116 -5.58 -7.70 11.58
CA GLY A 116 -4.76 -8.21 10.49
C GLY A 116 -3.43 -8.78 10.95
N VAL A 117 -2.50 -8.95 10.01
CA VAL A 117 -1.15 -9.45 10.27
C VAL A 117 -0.20 -8.27 10.48
N SER A 118 0.18 -7.99 11.73
CA SER A 118 1.25 -7.04 12.04
C SER A 118 2.61 -7.73 11.92
N ALA A 119 3.59 -7.06 11.33
CA ALA A 119 4.89 -7.67 11.06
C ALA A 119 6.01 -6.64 10.84
N LEU A 120 7.24 -7.10 11.03
CA LEU A 120 8.45 -6.51 10.49
C LEU A 120 8.89 -7.33 9.28
N ILE A 121 9.10 -6.67 8.15
CA ILE A 121 9.38 -7.28 6.86
C ILE A 121 10.70 -6.72 6.36
N THR A 122 11.61 -7.60 5.95
CA THR A 122 12.91 -7.21 5.40
C THR A 122 12.81 -6.78 3.94
N ALA A 123 13.82 -6.09 3.46
CA ALA A 123 13.88 -5.52 2.13
C ALA A 123 13.77 -6.53 0.96
N ASP A 124 13.91 -7.81 1.23
CA ASP A 124 13.67 -8.91 0.28
C ASP A 124 12.24 -9.49 0.39
N GLY A 125 11.39 -8.90 1.25
CA GLY A 125 10.02 -9.35 1.49
C GLY A 125 9.90 -10.52 2.46
N ALA A 126 10.99 -10.95 3.12
CA ALA A 126 10.93 -11.97 4.16
C ALA A 126 10.33 -11.42 5.45
N ILE A 127 9.71 -12.29 6.23
CA ILE A 127 9.09 -11.93 7.51
C ILE A 127 10.17 -12.10 8.60
N SER A 128 10.53 -11.00 9.25
CA SER A 128 11.46 -11.02 10.39
C SER A 128 10.73 -11.35 11.69
N VAL A 129 9.62 -10.66 11.94
CA VAL A 129 8.78 -10.85 13.12
C VAL A 129 7.33 -10.69 12.71
N THR A 130 6.41 -11.46 13.31
CA THR A 130 4.98 -11.34 13.08
C THR A 130 4.18 -11.52 14.37
N ALA A 131 3.03 -10.85 14.44
CA ALA A 131 2.03 -11.04 15.47
C ALA A 131 0.87 -11.91 14.96
N SER A 132 0.23 -12.63 15.89
CA SER A 132 -1.00 -13.36 15.58
C SER A 132 -2.16 -12.40 15.31
N GLN A 133 -3.05 -12.76 14.37
CA GLN A 133 -4.29 -12.02 14.17
C GLN A 133 -5.23 -12.12 15.38
N PHE A 134 -6.10 -11.13 15.52
CA PHE A 134 -7.14 -11.06 16.54
C PHE A 134 -6.60 -11.15 18.00
N SER A 135 -5.36 -10.74 18.21
CA SER A 135 -4.74 -10.67 19.52
C SER A 135 -4.02 -9.35 19.72
N GLU A 136 -4.20 -8.74 20.89
CA GLU A 136 -3.40 -7.60 21.30
C GLU A 136 -1.97 -8.03 21.56
N SER A 137 -1.02 -7.45 20.85
CA SER A 137 0.39 -7.80 20.97
C SER A 137 1.31 -6.65 20.58
N VAL A 138 2.50 -6.65 21.16
CA VAL A 138 3.60 -5.77 20.79
C VAL A 138 4.71 -6.61 20.21
N ILE A 139 5.13 -6.30 19.01
CA ILE A 139 6.31 -6.92 18.39
C ILE A 139 7.47 -5.94 18.41
N THR A 140 8.66 -6.44 18.66
CA THR A 140 9.91 -5.67 18.63
C THR A 140 10.92 -6.35 17.73
N GLY A 141 11.77 -5.56 17.09
CA GLY A 141 12.82 -6.07 16.21
C GLY A 141 13.65 -4.94 15.65
N SER A 142 14.59 -5.26 14.78
CA SER A 142 15.46 -4.31 14.11
C SER A 142 15.05 -4.15 12.67
N ILE A 143 15.09 -2.92 12.18
CA ILE A 143 14.95 -2.55 10.77
C ILE A 143 16.29 -1.98 10.29
N GLN A 144 16.57 -2.15 9.01
CA GLN A 144 17.78 -1.62 8.38
C GLN A 144 17.40 -0.47 7.45
N PRO A 145 17.77 0.78 7.77
CA PRO A 145 17.64 1.89 6.81
C PRO A 145 18.42 1.58 5.55
N ARG A 146 17.83 1.83 4.40
CA ARG A 146 18.45 1.57 3.10
C ARG A 146 18.27 2.75 2.17
N SER A 147 19.27 3.00 1.34
CA SER A 147 19.28 4.02 0.30
C SER A 147 19.46 3.39 -1.09
N GLY A 148 19.37 4.20 -2.14
CA GLY A 148 19.48 3.75 -3.54
C GLY A 148 18.14 3.25 -4.09
N HIS A 149 18.15 2.74 -5.31
CA HIS A 149 16.93 2.32 -6.02
C HIS A 149 17.08 0.93 -6.62
N THR A 150 16.04 0.14 -6.52
CA THR A 150 15.87 -1.10 -7.30
C THR A 150 15.47 -0.75 -8.74
N PRO A 151 15.53 -1.70 -9.69
CA PRO A 151 14.98 -1.50 -11.03
C PRO A 151 13.50 -1.06 -10.98
N PHE A 152 12.68 -1.69 -10.15
CA PHE A 152 11.29 -1.27 -9.97
C PHE A 152 11.18 0.12 -9.32
N GLY A 153 12.01 0.40 -8.32
CA GLY A 153 12.10 1.72 -7.68
C GLY A 153 12.37 2.86 -8.67
N THR A 154 13.08 2.56 -9.77
CA THR A 154 13.40 3.53 -10.82
C THR A 154 12.31 3.62 -11.88
N THR A 155 11.78 2.49 -12.35
CA THR A 155 10.94 2.43 -13.55
C THR A 155 9.44 2.20 -13.25
N GLY A 156 9.10 1.77 -12.04
CA GLY A 156 7.75 1.35 -11.70
C GLY A 156 7.25 0.24 -12.64
N SER A 157 5.98 0.27 -12.95
CA SER A 157 5.32 -0.70 -13.83
C SER A 157 5.52 -0.43 -15.33
N LEU A 158 6.23 0.64 -15.72
CA LEU A 158 6.40 1.03 -17.13
C LEU A 158 6.92 -0.11 -18.03
N PRO A 159 7.96 -0.89 -17.65
CA PRO A 159 8.46 -1.99 -18.49
C PRO A 159 7.41 -3.05 -18.79
N VAL A 160 6.52 -3.34 -17.84
CA VAL A 160 5.43 -4.32 -18.02
C VAL A 160 4.42 -3.81 -19.04
N TRP A 161 4.06 -2.53 -18.97
CA TRP A 161 3.14 -1.92 -19.94
C TRP A 161 3.72 -1.86 -21.35
N VAL A 162 5.00 -1.53 -21.47
CA VAL A 162 5.71 -1.53 -22.77
C VAL A 162 5.73 -2.94 -23.35
N PHE A 163 6.08 -3.95 -22.55
CA PHE A 163 6.08 -5.35 -23.00
C PHE A 163 4.68 -5.82 -23.42
N ALA A 164 3.65 -5.49 -22.64
CA ALA A 164 2.26 -5.83 -22.98
C ALA A 164 1.84 -5.18 -24.31
N LEU A 165 2.18 -3.92 -24.53
CA LEU A 165 1.88 -3.22 -25.78
C LEU A 165 2.59 -3.88 -26.97
N ILE A 166 3.87 -4.18 -26.85
CA ILE A 166 4.66 -4.85 -27.90
C ILE A 166 4.02 -6.21 -28.26
N THR A 167 3.67 -7.01 -27.26
CA THR A 167 3.06 -8.33 -27.51
C THR A 167 1.69 -8.23 -28.19
N LEU A 168 0.88 -7.22 -27.84
CA LEU A 168 -0.40 -6.96 -28.49
C LEU A 168 -0.23 -6.58 -29.96
N VAL A 169 0.74 -5.68 -30.25
CA VAL A 169 1.01 -5.26 -31.63
C VAL A 169 1.52 -6.42 -32.48
N LEU A 170 2.51 -7.17 -32.00
CA LEU A 170 3.08 -8.33 -32.72
C LEU A 170 2.09 -9.50 -32.86
N GLY A 171 1.18 -9.66 -31.89
CA GLY A 171 0.15 -10.70 -31.93
C GLY A 171 -0.94 -10.41 -32.95
N ARG A 172 -1.22 -9.14 -33.24
CA ARG A 172 -2.24 -8.72 -34.22
C ARG A 172 -1.89 -9.10 -35.65
N ASP A 173 -0.59 -9.09 -35.99
CA ASP A 173 -0.13 -9.41 -37.36
C ASP A 173 -0.14 -10.92 -37.66
N ARG A 174 -0.52 -11.78 -36.70
CA ARG A 174 -0.58 -13.24 -36.84
C ARG A 174 -2.01 -13.80 -36.94
N SER A 175 -3.01 -12.96 -36.89
CA SER A 175 -4.43 -13.32 -37.03
C SER A 175 -4.98 -12.80 -38.37
#